data_32c13d8592bfb861e8ca87241b94a62e
#
_entry.id   32c13d8592bfb861e8ca87241b94a62e
#
_cell.length_a   1.000
_cell.length_b   1.000
_cell.length_c   1.000
_cell.angle_alpha   90.00
_cell.angle_beta   90.00
_cell.angle_gamma   90.00
#
_symmetry.space_group_name_H-M   'P 1'
#
loop_
_entity.id
_entity.type
_entity.pdbx_description
1 polymer ?
#
loop_
_entity_poly.entity_id
_entity_poly.type
_entity_poly.pdbx_seq_one_letter_code
_entity_poly.pdbx_strand_id
1 'polypeptide(L)'
;METSVNQPRIAHVRMPEKGLFTVRCPDAFTAQNGARVVVNLDYGLDLAELCDVATFDPARDGAYPPGFTLVRLAMPEDIIAATENEVKARELREAFLAAARRVVPEVRVPYARLSLGGGRLFVRYVCDRMRPDLRSVISDFRRERHVGVSAWQMGPRDEVRVMGALGQCGRVCCCASWQQKYPGGLTSDSLKGLGLNSAALNGVCGRFKCCLAFERET
;
A
#
# COMPACT_ATOMS: atom_id res chain seq x y z
N MET A 1 39.11 -17.41 16.55
CA MET A 1 38.88 -16.85 15.21
C MET A 1 37.36 -16.81 15.02
N GLU A 2 36.75 -15.68 15.39
CA GLU A 2 35.34 -15.45 15.15
C GLU A 2 35.16 -15.19 13.68
N THR A 3 34.54 -16.13 12.98
CA THR A 3 34.02 -15.90 11.62
C THR A 3 32.94 -14.82 11.74
N SER A 4 33.29 -13.59 11.41
CA SER A 4 32.31 -12.50 11.27
C SER A 4 31.36 -12.94 10.17
N VAL A 5 30.21 -13.44 10.55
CA VAL A 5 29.08 -13.68 9.65
C VAL A 5 28.71 -12.30 9.11
N ASN A 6 29.09 -12.06 7.85
CA ASN A 6 28.76 -10.81 7.17
C ASN A 6 27.24 -10.74 7.08
N GLN A 7 26.62 -10.03 8.01
CA GLN A 7 25.16 -9.88 8.03
C GLN A 7 24.73 -9.12 6.78
N PRO A 8 23.72 -9.61 6.05
CA PRO A 8 23.31 -8.99 4.80
C PRO A 8 22.80 -7.57 5.03
N ARG A 9 23.15 -6.67 4.12
CA ARG A 9 22.56 -5.33 4.09
C ARG A 9 21.13 -5.38 3.60
N ILE A 10 20.30 -4.56 4.21
CA ILE A 10 18.89 -4.40 3.86
C ILE A 10 18.55 -2.93 3.64
N ALA A 11 17.48 -2.70 2.91
CA ALA A 11 16.88 -1.39 2.77
C ALA A 11 15.40 -1.47 3.15
N HIS A 12 14.94 -0.48 3.90
CA HIS A 12 13.52 -0.26 4.14
C HIS A 12 13.01 0.65 3.02
N VAL A 13 12.03 0.16 2.29
CA VAL A 13 11.44 0.88 1.16
C VAL A 13 9.93 0.99 1.30
N ARG A 14 9.35 2.03 0.73
CA ARG A 14 7.91 2.29 0.76
C ARG A 14 7.31 2.24 -0.63
N MET A 15 6.18 1.56 -0.75
CA MET A 15 5.34 1.56 -1.94
C MET A 15 3.87 1.76 -1.59
N PRO A 16 3.05 2.35 -2.49
CA PRO A 16 1.64 2.61 -2.22
C PRO A 16 0.84 1.37 -1.82
N GLU A 17 1.09 0.23 -2.45
CA GLU A 17 0.31 -1.00 -2.22
C GLU A 17 0.79 -1.82 -1.03
N LYS A 18 2.10 -1.83 -0.79
CA LYS A 18 2.73 -2.67 0.24
C LYS A 18 3.00 -1.89 1.53
N GLY A 19 3.00 -0.56 1.48
CA GLY A 19 3.46 0.27 2.58
C GLY A 19 4.97 0.19 2.75
N LEU A 20 5.44 0.18 3.99
CA LEU A 20 6.85 -0.02 4.35
C LEU A 20 7.17 -1.51 4.39
N PHE A 21 8.23 -1.93 3.71
CA PHE A 21 8.75 -3.30 3.75
C PHE A 21 10.25 -3.33 3.50
N THR A 22 10.86 -4.49 3.73
CA THR A 22 12.31 -4.68 3.68
C THR A 22 12.71 -5.42 2.41
N VAL A 23 13.82 -5.00 1.80
CA VAL A 23 14.45 -5.63 0.64
C VAL A 23 15.95 -5.83 0.90
N ARG A 24 16.57 -6.79 0.23
CA ARG A 24 18.05 -6.92 0.23
C ARG A 24 18.66 -5.70 -0.43
N CYS A 25 19.71 -5.18 0.15
CA CYS A 25 20.45 -4.04 -0.36
C CYS A 25 21.83 -4.50 -0.84
N PRO A 26 22.27 -4.16 -2.07
CA PRO A 26 23.65 -4.44 -2.52
C PRO A 26 24.68 -3.77 -1.61
N ASP A 27 25.82 -4.40 -1.38
CA ASP A 27 26.84 -3.90 -0.45
C ASP A 27 27.39 -2.51 -0.85
N ALA A 28 27.56 -2.27 -2.13
CA ALA A 28 28.07 -1.01 -2.67
C ALA A 28 26.98 0.07 -2.83
N PHE A 29 25.71 -0.22 -2.50
CA PHE A 29 24.64 0.73 -2.72
C PHE A 29 24.66 1.84 -1.65
N THR A 30 24.62 3.09 -2.14
CA THR A 30 24.49 4.29 -1.29
C THR A 30 23.49 5.24 -1.94
N ALA A 31 22.58 5.77 -1.13
CA ALA A 31 21.63 6.80 -1.55
C ALA A 31 21.09 7.52 -0.31
N GLN A 32 20.54 8.71 -0.52
CA GLN A 32 19.86 9.46 0.54
C GLN A 32 18.44 8.92 0.74
N ASN A 33 17.94 9.03 1.96
CA ASN A 33 16.54 8.72 2.29
C ASN A 33 15.61 9.62 1.47
N GLY A 34 14.50 9.07 1.01
CA GLY A 34 13.57 9.70 0.08
C GLY A 34 13.93 9.50 -1.40
N ALA A 35 15.10 8.92 -1.71
CA ALA A 35 15.47 8.62 -3.09
C ALA A 35 14.51 7.59 -3.72
N ARG A 36 14.21 7.77 -5.02
CA ARG A 36 13.49 6.75 -5.80
C ARG A 36 14.45 5.64 -6.20
N VAL A 37 14.06 4.41 -5.94
CA VAL A 37 14.84 3.21 -6.21
C VAL A 37 14.03 2.20 -7.00
N VAL A 38 14.71 1.40 -7.81
CA VAL A 38 14.12 0.26 -8.50
C VAL A 38 14.34 -0.98 -7.65
N VAL A 39 13.26 -1.69 -7.37
CA VAL A 39 13.26 -2.95 -6.62
C VAL A 39 12.77 -4.08 -7.50
N ASN A 40 13.31 -5.28 -7.29
CA ASN A 40 12.84 -6.50 -7.94
C ASN A 40 11.97 -7.29 -6.96
N LEU A 41 10.73 -7.49 -7.37
CA LEU A 41 9.68 -8.16 -6.61
C LEU A 41 9.24 -9.45 -7.32
N ASP A 42 8.29 -10.18 -6.74
CA ASP A 42 7.72 -11.41 -7.30
C ASP A 42 7.06 -11.23 -8.69
N TYR A 43 6.72 -10.01 -9.05
CA TYR A 43 6.12 -9.65 -10.34
C TYR A 43 7.04 -8.82 -11.24
N GLY A 44 8.31 -8.69 -10.92
CA GLY A 44 9.32 -7.96 -11.68
C GLY A 44 9.71 -6.61 -11.06
N LEU A 45 10.30 -5.75 -11.89
CA LEU A 45 10.81 -4.46 -11.45
C LEU A 45 9.69 -3.47 -11.14
N ASP A 46 9.90 -2.72 -10.06
CA ASP A 46 8.99 -1.65 -9.67
C ASP A 46 9.72 -0.50 -8.94
N LEU A 47 9.05 0.65 -8.85
CA LEU A 47 9.57 1.81 -8.15
C LEU A 47 9.16 1.80 -6.68
N ALA A 48 10.11 2.14 -5.83
CA ALA A 48 9.89 2.37 -4.41
C ALA A 48 10.60 3.64 -3.95
N GLU A 49 10.21 4.14 -2.80
CA GLU A 49 10.91 5.22 -2.08
C GLU A 49 11.82 4.59 -1.03
N LEU A 50 13.09 4.93 -1.02
CA LEU A 50 14.05 4.50 -0.01
C LEU A 50 13.76 5.24 1.30
N CYS A 51 13.52 4.50 2.36
CA CYS A 51 13.33 5.08 3.70
C CYS A 51 14.59 5.03 4.54
N ASP A 52 15.32 3.90 4.49
CA ASP A 52 16.54 3.68 5.27
C ASP A 52 17.36 2.53 4.70
N VAL A 53 18.65 2.50 5.01
CA VAL A 53 19.56 1.37 4.75
C VAL A 53 20.18 0.93 6.06
N ALA A 54 20.11 -0.35 6.35
CA ALA A 54 20.58 -0.91 7.62
C ALA A 54 21.26 -2.28 7.43
N THR A 55 21.85 -2.79 8.48
CA THR A 55 22.26 -4.19 8.58
C THR A 55 21.07 -5.02 9.06
N PHE A 56 20.90 -6.21 8.48
CA PHE A 56 19.81 -7.12 8.85
C PHE A 56 19.93 -7.54 10.32
N ASP A 57 18.86 -7.37 11.07
CA ASP A 57 18.73 -7.83 12.46
C ASP A 57 17.51 -8.76 12.57
N PRO A 58 17.71 -10.07 12.86
CA PRO A 58 16.61 -11.01 12.99
C PRO A 58 15.54 -10.62 14.03
N ALA A 59 15.96 -9.91 15.09
CA ALA A 59 15.04 -9.49 16.14
C ALA A 59 14.09 -8.37 15.69
N ARG A 60 14.53 -7.52 14.75
CA ARG A 60 13.78 -6.39 14.22
C ARG A 60 13.13 -6.70 12.88
N ASP A 61 13.85 -7.36 11.98
CA ASP A 61 13.52 -7.46 10.55
C ASP A 61 12.88 -8.79 10.17
N GLY A 62 12.77 -9.73 11.12
CA GLY A 62 12.17 -11.04 10.93
C GLY A 62 13.18 -12.19 10.89
N ALA A 63 12.71 -13.42 10.93
CA ALA A 63 13.55 -14.61 11.09
C ALA A 63 14.50 -14.86 9.90
N TYR A 64 14.19 -14.35 8.71
CA TYR A 64 14.97 -14.58 7.49
C TYR A 64 15.17 -13.29 6.71
N PRO A 65 16.31 -13.15 5.99
CA PRO A 65 16.53 -12.03 5.08
C PRO A 65 15.42 -11.95 4.01
N PRO A 66 15.05 -10.74 3.58
CA PRO A 66 13.98 -10.55 2.59
C PRO A 66 14.31 -11.22 1.25
N GLY A 67 13.29 -11.77 0.59
CA GLY A 67 13.41 -12.37 -0.75
C GLY A 67 13.49 -11.35 -1.89
N PHE A 68 13.05 -10.12 -1.66
CA PHE A 68 13.08 -9.02 -2.62
C PHE A 68 14.42 -8.29 -2.59
N THR A 69 14.80 -7.64 -3.70
CA THR A 69 16.11 -7.01 -3.84
C THR A 69 15.97 -5.58 -4.34
N LEU A 70 16.71 -4.66 -3.75
CA LEU A 70 16.97 -3.34 -4.32
C LEU A 70 17.97 -3.51 -5.46
N VAL A 71 17.64 -3.00 -6.64
CA VAL A 71 18.46 -3.17 -7.85
C VAL A 71 19.39 -1.97 -8.03
N ARG A 72 18.84 -0.75 -8.05
CA ARG A 72 19.58 0.49 -8.32
C ARG A 72 18.75 1.73 -7.97
N LEU A 73 19.38 2.88 -8.00
CA LEU A 73 18.66 4.16 -8.06
C LEU A 73 17.79 4.21 -9.32
N ALA A 74 16.64 4.86 -9.20
CA ALA A 74 15.81 5.13 -10.36
C ALA A 74 16.49 6.15 -11.29
N MET A 75 16.45 5.88 -12.57
CA MET A 75 16.92 6.78 -13.63
C MET A 75 15.75 7.64 -14.14
N PRO A 76 16.04 8.75 -14.85
CA PRO A 76 14.98 9.58 -15.43
C PRO A 76 14.00 8.79 -16.32
N GLU A 77 14.48 7.78 -17.04
CA GLU A 77 13.66 6.90 -17.88
C GLU A 77 12.66 6.08 -17.07
N ASP A 78 13.03 5.64 -15.87
CA ASP A 78 12.11 4.92 -14.98
C ASP A 78 10.97 5.84 -14.51
N ILE A 79 11.28 7.10 -14.25
CA ILE A 79 10.27 8.08 -13.83
C ILE A 79 9.32 8.41 -14.98
N ILE A 80 9.85 8.56 -16.19
CA ILE A 80 9.04 8.76 -17.40
C ILE A 80 8.11 7.54 -17.61
N ALA A 81 8.67 6.33 -17.59
CA ALA A 81 7.89 5.10 -17.72
C ALA A 81 6.81 4.96 -16.65
N ALA A 82 7.11 5.34 -15.41
CA ALA A 82 6.12 5.34 -14.32
C ALA A 82 4.98 6.33 -14.60
N THR A 83 5.29 7.52 -15.11
CA THR A 83 4.28 8.54 -15.47
C THR A 83 3.39 8.06 -16.63
N GLU A 84 3.98 7.47 -17.66
CA GLU A 84 3.21 6.86 -18.76
C GLU A 84 2.31 5.72 -18.26
N ASN A 85 2.83 4.91 -17.32
CA ASN A 85 2.07 3.84 -16.70
C ASN A 85 0.90 4.35 -15.85
N GLU A 86 0.98 5.55 -15.27
CA GLU A 86 -0.17 6.17 -14.59
C GLU A 86 -1.32 6.46 -15.57
N VAL A 87 -1.02 6.95 -16.77
CA VAL A 87 -2.03 7.18 -17.80
C VAL A 87 -2.67 5.87 -18.24
N LYS A 88 -1.85 4.87 -18.58
CA LYS A 88 -2.31 3.52 -18.94
C LYS A 88 -3.13 2.87 -17.81
N ALA A 89 -2.72 3.06 -16.57
CA ALA A 89 -3.44 2.53 -15.41
C ALA A 89 -4.86 3.12 -15.26
N ARG A 90 -5.07 4.39 -15.62
CA ARG A 90 -6.41 5.00 -15.61
C ARG A 90 -7.33 4.35 -16.64
N GLU A 91 -6.84 4.14 -17.85
CA GLU A 91 -7.59 3.46 -18.91
C GLU A 91 -7.93 2.01 -18.53
N LEU A 92 -6.93 1.28 -18.01
CA LEU A 92 -7.12 -0.10 -17.54
C LEU A 92 -8.05 -0.18 -16.33
N ARG A 93 -8.04 0.83 -15.45
CA ARG A 93 -8.98 0.93 -14.32
C ARG A 93 -10.42 1.04 -14.78
N GLU A 94 -10.70 1.91 -15.75
CA GLU A 94 -12.05 2.08 -16.29
C GLU A 94 -12.54 0.80 -17.00
N ALA A 95 -11.65 0.18 -17.78
CA ALA A 95 -11.95 -1.08 -18.43
C ALA A 95 -12.23 -2.21 -17.41
N PHE A 96 -11.41 -2.31 -16.36
CA PHE A 96 -11.61 -3.28 -15.29
C PHE A 96 -12.90 -3.02 -14.52
N LEU A 97 -13.20 -1.75 -14.21
CA LEU A 97 -14.44 -1.35 -13.55
C LEU A 97 -15.67 -1.75 -14.37
N ALA A 98 -15.64 -1.49 -15.68
CA ALA A 98 -16.74 -1.88 -16.58
C ALA A 98 -16.95 -3.41 -16.62
N ALA A 99 -15.85 -4.18 -16.66
CA ALA A 99 -15.93 -5.65 -16.62
C ALA A 99 -16.43 -6.15 -15.26
N ALA A 100 -15.93 -5.59 -14.17
CA ALA A 100 -16.30 -5.99 -12.82
C ALA A 100 -17.77 -5.69 -12.49
N ARG A 101 -18.32 -4.57 -12.96
CA ARG A 101 -19.74 -4.20 -12.76
C ARG A 101 -20.74 -5.12 -13.45
N ARG A 102 -20.33 -5.86 -14.46
CA ARG A 102 -21.18 -6.89 -15.09
C ARG A 102 -21.48 -8.05 -14.14
N VAL A 103 -20.55 -8.32 -13.20
CA VAL A 103 -20.66 -9.41 -12.20
C VAL A 103 -21.10 -8.87 -10.84
N VAL A 104 -20.58 -7.69 -10.46
CA VAL A 104 -20.82 -7.04 -9.17
C VAL A 104 -21.18 -5.57 -9.43
N PRO A 105 -22.47 -5.23 -9.64
CA PRO A 105 -22.88 -3.88 -10.05
C PRO A 105 -22.47 -2.76 -9.10
N GLU A 106 -22.41 -3.04 -7.79
CA GLU A 106 -22.05 -2.09 -6.73
C GLU A 106 -20.55 -1.87 -6.56
N VAL A 107 -19.69 -2.57 -7.33
CA VAL A 107 -18.24 -2.44 -7.20
C VAL A 107 -17.77 -1.05 -7.62
N ARG A 108 -16.84 -0.51 -6.85
CA ARG A 108 -16.11 0.72 -7.15
C ARG A 108 -14.62 0.44 -7.18
N VAL A 109 -13.89 1.06 -8.08
CA VAL A 109 -12.43 0.92 -8.20
C VAL A 109 -11.80 2.31 -8.04
N PRO A 110 -11.61 2.78 -6.81
CA PRO A 110 -11.04 4.11 -6.55
C PRO A 110 -9.56 4.21 -6.94
N TYR A 111 -8.83 3.10 -6.96
CA TYR A 111 -7.41 3.11 -7.23
C TYR A 111 -6.96 1.95 -8.12
N ALA A 112 -6.12 2.27 -9.09
CA ALA A 112 -5.33 1.30 -9.84
C ALA A 112 -3.96 1.87 -10.19
N ARG A 113 -2.95 1.01 -10.23
CA ARG A 113 -1.57 1.33 -10.62
C ARG A 113 -1.00 0.20 -11.46
N LEU A 114 -0.22 0.56 -12.46
CA LEU A 114 0.55 -0.38 -13.25
C LEU A 114 1.98 -0.47 -12.70
N SER A 115 2.56 -1.69 -12.66
CA SER A 115 3.97 -1.88 -12.29
C SER A 115 4.90 -1.17 -13.28
N LEU A 116 6.13 -0.86 -12.88
CA LEU A 116 7.10 -0.17 -13.73
C LEU A 116 7.29 -0.88 -15.09
N GLY A 117 7.39 -2.21 -15.08
CA GLY A 117 7.49 -3.00 -16.30
C GLY A 117 6.18 -3.15 -17.09
N GLY A 118 5.07 -2.55 -16.67
CA GLY A 118 3.78 -2.61 -17.35
C GLY A 118 3.04 -3.95 -17.28
N GLY A 119 3.66 -4.97 -16.72
CA GLY A 119 3.13 -6.35 -16.75
C GLY A 119 2.06 -6.67 -15.71
N ARG A 120 1.88 -5.82 -14.68
CA ARG A 120 0.93 -6.06 -13.60
C ARG A 120 0.13 -4.82 -13.21
N LEU A 121 -1.17 -4.95 -13.25
CA LEU A 121 -2.14 -3.98 -12.77
C LEU A 121 -2.54 -4.30 -11.33
N PHE A 122 -2.30 -3.37 -10.42
CA PHE A 122 -2.77 -3.41 -9.05
C PHE A 122 -4.08 -2.68 -8.95
N VAL A 123 -5.13 -3.37 -8.52
CA VAL A 123 -6.48 -2.82 -8.39
C VAL A 123 -6.89 -2.84 -6.92
N ARG A 124 -7.32 -1.71 -6.42
CA ARG A 124 -7.98 -1.61 -5.11
C ARG A 124 -9.46 -1.33 -5.35
N TYR A 125 -10.32 -2.23 -4.91
CA TYR A 125 -11.76 -2.08 -5.10
C TYR A 125 -12.51 -2.03 -3.76
N VAL A 126 -13.67 -1.41 -3.79
CA VAL A 126 -14.63 -1.34 -2.69
C VAL A 126 -15.93 -1.97 -3.12
N CYS A 127 -16.51 -2.77 -2.25
CA CYS A 127 -17.79 -3.41 -2.46
C CYS A 127 -18.46 -3.64 -1.10
N ASP A 128 -19.78 -3.49 -1.05
CA ASP A 128 -20.56 -3.72 0.18
C ASP A 128 -20.63 -5.22 0.52
N ARG A 129 -20.48 -6.08 -0.48
CA ARG A 129 -20.35 -7.53 -0.27
C ARG A 129 -18.96 -7.90 0.22
N MET A 130 -18.91 -8.75 1.22
CA MET A 130 -17.65 -9.34 1.64
C MET A 130 -17.15 -10.34 0.57
N ARG A 131 -15.94 -10.07 0.04
CA ARG A 131 -15.21 -10.94 -0.89
C ARG A 131 -16.03 -11.36 -2.12
N PRO A 132 -16.48 -10.39 -2.96
CA PRO A 132 -17.13 -10.73 -4.23
C PRO A 132 -16.21 -11.58 -5.10
N ASP A 133 -16.77 -12.54 -5.82
CA ASP A 133 -15.97 -13.38 -6.72
C ASP A 133 -15.69 -12.63 -8.04
N LEU A 134 -14.48 -12.14 -8.16
CA LEU A 134 -13.98 -11.47 -9.37
C LEU A 134 -12.98 -12.33 -10.16
N ARG A 135 -12.84 -13.62 -9.85
CA ARG A 135 -11.84 -14.50 -10.51
C ARG A 135 -12.05 -14.60 -12.01
N SER A 136 -13.29 -14.74 -12.46
CA SER A 136 -13.62 -14.75 -13.90
C SER A 136 -13.23 -13.43 -14.55
N VAL A 137 -13.60 -12.31 -13.97
CA VAL A 137 -13.24 -10.96 -14.46
C VAL A 137 -11.74 -10.81 -14.59
N ILE A 138 -10.98 -11.20 -13.56
CA ILE A 138 -9.50 -11.13 -13.54
C ILE A 138 -8.91 -12.01 -14.66
N SER A 139 -9.42 -13.22 -14.83
CA SER A 139 -8.95 -14.16 -15.85
C SER A 139 -9.20 -13.63 -17.25
N ASP A 140 -10.43 -13.16 -17.53
CA ASP A 140 -10.79 -12.62 -18.83
C ASP A 140 -10.03 -11.34 -19.15
N PHE A 141 -9.91 -10.44 -18.18
CA PHE A 141 -9.16 -9.20 -18.33
C PHE A 141 -7.68 -9.46 -18.64
N ARG A 142 -7.06 -10.43 -17.95
CA ARG A 142 -5.69 -10.88 -18.23
C ARG A 142 -5.54 -11.39 -19.65
N ARG A 143 -6.49 -12.18 -20.12
CA ARG A 143 -6.47 -12.75 -21.48
C ARG A 143 -6.64 -11.67 -22.56
N GLU A 144 -7.53 -10.71 -22.33
CA GLU A 144 -7.86 -9.65 -23.30
C GLU A 144 -6.81 -8.54 -23.36
N ARG A 145 -6.24 -8.18 -22.21
CA ARG A 145 -5.33 -7.03 -22.08
C ARG A 145 -3.86 -7.41 -21.92
N HIS A 146 -3.56 -8.71 -21.84
CA HIS A 146 -2.21 -9.22 -21.63
C HIS A 146 -1.47 -8.63 -20.42
N VAL A 147 -2.22 -8.22 -19.39
CA VAL A 147 -1.73 -7.63 -18.15
C VAL A 147 -2.17 -8.49 -16.98
N GLY A 148 -1.22 -8.90 -16.13
CA GLY A 148 -1.54 -9.57 -14.87
C GLY A 148 -2.33 -8.64 -13.94
N VAL A 149 -3.37 -9.13 -13.28
CA VAL A 149 -4.17 -8.33 -12.34
C VAL A 149 -4.02 -8.85 -10.93
N SER A 150 -3.73 -7.95 -10.01
CA SER A 150 -3.77 -8.18 -8.56
C SER A 150 -4.85 -7.27 -7.98
N ALA A 151 -5.97 -7.86 -7.58
CA ALA A 151 -7.12 -7.11 -7.07
C ALA A 151 -7.34 -7.41 -5.57
N TRP A 152 -7.51 -6.34 -4.77
CA TRP A 152 -7.80 -6.44 -3.33
C TRP A 152 -8.97 -5.57 -2.93
N GLN A 153 -9.85 -6.14 -2.13
CA GLN A 153 -10.93 -5.39 -1.51
C GLN A 153 -10.37 -4.50 -0.39
N MET A 154 -10.74 -3.24 -0.43
CA MET A 154 -10.41 -2.27 0.61
C MET A 154 -11.54 -2.14 1.63
N GLY A 155 -11.17 -1.96 2.88
CA GLY A 155 -12.09 -1.47 3.90
C GLY A 155 -12.25 0.06 3.82
N PRO A 156 -13.29 0.61 4.49
CA PRO A 156 -13.58 2.05 4.43
C PRO A 156 -12.41 2.95 4.86
N ARG A 157 -11.60 2.50 5.82
CA ARG A 157 -10.41 3.24 6.25
C ARG A 157 -9.31 3.25 5.19
N ASP A 158 -9.14 2.13 4.48
CA ASP A 158 -8.13 2.03 3.41
C ASP A 158 -8.55 2.85 2.19
N GLU A 159 -9.85 2.93 1.91
CA GLU A 159 -10.38 3.82 0.88
C GLU A 159 -10.01 5.27 1.18
N VAL A 160 -10.29 5.75 2.40
CA VAL A 160 -9.91 7.09 2.84
C VAL A 160 -8.39 7.31 2.77
N ARG A 161 -7.60 6.31 3.13
CA ARG A 161 -6.13 6.40 3.06
C ARG A 161 -5.62 6.58 1.64
N VAL A 162 -6.18 5.84 0.69
CA VAL A 162 -5.74 5.84 -0.72
C VAL A 162 -6.26 7.06 -1.47
N MET A 163 -7.52 7.43 -1.26
CA MET A 163 -8.12 8.60 -1.92
C MET A 163 -7.65 9.93 -1.33
N GLY A 164 -7.14 9.91 -0.12
CA GLY A 164 -6.89 11.10 0.67
C GLY A 164 -8.21 11.75 1.14
N ALA A 165 -8.19 12.30 2.32
CA ALA A 165 -9.30 13.09 2.84
C ALA A 165 -8.81 13.98 3.99
N LEU A 166 -9.58 15.03 4.28
CA LEU A 166 -9.41 15.83 5.49
C LEU A 166 -10.28 15.26 6.60
N GLY A 167 -9.72 15.14 7.77
CA GLY A 167 -10.46 14.81 8.98
C GLY A 167 -11.34 15.96 9.43
N GLN A 168 -12.28 15.71 10.34
CA GLN A 168 -13.10 16.77 10.97
C GLN A 168 -12.26 17.84 11.72
N CYS A 169 -10.99 17.52 12.02
CA CYS A 169 -10.03 18.45 12.59
C CYS A 169 -9.35 19.37 11.56
N GLY A 170 -9.74 19.31 10.28
CA GLY A 170 -9.15 20.10 9.19
C GLY A 170 -7.78 19.63 8.69
N ARG A 171 -7.20 18.57 9.29
CA ARG A 171 -5.90 18.01 8.88
C ARG A 171 -6.09 16.80 7.98
N VAL A 172 -5.06 16.46 7.20
CA VAL A 172 -5.02 15.20 6.45
C VAL A 172 -5.30 14.02 7.40
N CYS A 173 -6.15 13.10 6.97
CA CYS A 173 -6.54 11.95 7.80
C CYS A 173 -5.31 11.20 8.32
N CYS A 174 -5.32 10.84 9.60
CA CYS A 174 -4.21 10.15 10.27
C CYS A 174 -3.76 8.89 9.51
N CYS A 175 -4.71 8.15 8.91
CA CYS A 175 -4.40 6.95 8.12
C CYS A 175 -3.64 7.25 6.82
N ALA A 176 -3.80 8.42 6.25
CA ALA A 176 -3.09 8.85 5.04
C ALA A 176 -1.75 9.53 5.35
N SER A 177 -1.48 9.86 6.61
CA SER A 177 -0.27 10.55 7.03
C SER A 177 0.63 9.67 7.91
N TRP A 178 0.46 9.70 9.21
CA TRP A 178 1.39 9.06 10.18
C TRP A 178 0.87 7.74 10.77
N GLN A 179 -0.47 7.55 10.86
CA GLN A 179 -1.09 6.39 11.50
C GLN A 179 -1.43 5.30 10.48
N GLN A 180 -0.44 4.61 9.95
CA GLN A 180 -0.68 3.61 8.90
C GLN A 180 -1.49 2.39 9.38
N LYS A 181 -1.25 1.90 10.60
CA LYS A 181 -2.04 0.83 11.21
C LYS A 181 -3.19 1.43 12.02
N TYR A 182 -4.37 0.76 11.99
CA TYR A 182 -5.47 1.15 12.87
C TYR A 182 -5.08 0.83 14.32
N PRO A 183 -5.20 1.79 15.24
CA PRO A 183 -4.86 1.54 16.64
C PRO A 183 -5.84 0.52 17.22
N GLY A 184 -5.32 -0.45 17.95
CA GLY A 184 -6.13 -1.46 18.64
C GLY A 184 -6.90 -0.88 19.84
N GLY A 185 -7.87 -1.64 20.34
CA GLY A 185 -8.56 -1.35 21.60
C GLY A 185 -9.56 -0.18 21.57
N LEU A 186 -9.87 0.39 20.39
CA LEU A 186 -10.96 1.36 20.25
C LEU A 186 -12.30 0.62 20.14
N THR A 187 -13.00 0.50 21.26
CA THR A 187 -14.34 -0.06 21.36
C THR A 187 -15.30 1.00 21.86
N SER A 188 -16.61 0.78 21.66
CA SER A 188 -17.62 1.68 22.21
C SER A 188 -17.49 1.82 23.73
N ASP A 189 -17.14 0.74 24.42
CA ASP A 189 -16.99 0.75 25.88
C ASP A 189 -15.77 1.56 26.32
N SER A 190 -14.64 1.44 25.61
CA SER A 190 -13.42 2.20 25.91
C SER A 190 -13.56 3.71 25.66
N LEU A 191 -14.61 4.13 24.95
CA LEU A 191 -14.86 5.53 24.59
C LEU A 191 -16.05 6.15 25.35
N LYS A 192 -16.77 5.39 26.15
CA LYS A 192 -17.93 5.88 26.94
C LYS A 192 -17.56 7.00 27.90
N GLY A 193 -16.35 6.94 28.48
CA GLY A 193 -15.85 7.94 29.44
C GLY A 193 -15.58 9.32 28.83
N LEU A 194 -15.49 9.43 27.48
CA LEU A 194 -15.19 10.70 26.82
C LEU A 194 -16.40 11.64 26.68
N GLY A 195 -17.61 11.19 27.03
CA GLY A 195 -18.83 12.04 26.95
C GLY A 195 -19.19 12.52 25.53
N LEU A 196 -18.59 11.93 24.49
CA LEU A 196 -18.78 12.34 23.10
C LEU A 196 -19.95 11.59 22.46
N ASN A 197 -20.69 12.27 21.59
CA ASN A 197 -21.72 11.62 20.77
C ASN A 197 -21.10 10.79 19.64
N SER A 198 -21.87 9.91 19.01
CA SER A 198 -21.39 8.99 17.96
C SER A 198 -20.80 9.74 16.77
N ALA A 199 -21.33 10.91 16.40
CA ALA A 199 -20.80 11.72 15.30
C ALA A 199 -19.40 12.29 15.63
N ALA A 200 -19.19 12.67 16.90
CA ALA A 200 -17.89 13.12 17.38
C ALA A 200 -16.86 12.00 17.50
N LEU A 201 -17.31 10.75 17.73
CA LEU A 201 -16.44 9.59 17.84
C LEU A 201 -15.97 9.05 16.48
N ASN A 202 -16.79 9.19 15.43
CA ASN A 202 -16.51 8.59 14.13
C ASN A 202 -15.68 9.51 13.23
N GLY A 203 -14.69 8.94 12.55
CA GLY A 203 -13.93 9.59 11.50
C GLY A 203 -14.64 9.54 10.15
N VAL A 204 -14.06 10.19 9.15
CA VAL A 204 -14.55 10.21 7.76
C VAL A 204 -14.74 8.81 7.18
N CYS A 205 -13.95 7.84 7.63
CA CYS A 205 -14.04 6.43 7.22
C CYS A 205 -15.18 5.65 7.90
N GLY A 206 -16.02 6.28 8.74
CA GLY A 206 -17.09 5.64 9.49
C GLY A 206 -16.64 4.77 10.68
N ARG A 207 -15.33 4.59 10.89
CA ARG A 207 -14.77 3.94 12.09
C ARG A 207 -14.43 4.99 13.15
N PHE A 208 -14.19 4.55 14.37
CA PHE A 208 -13.72 5.46 15.43
C PHE A 208 -12.46 6.22 14.99
N LYS A 209 -12.38 7.49 15.35
CA LYS A 209 -11.21 8.33 15.06
C LYS A 209 -9.94 7.72 15.64
N CYS A 210 -8.92 7.58 14.81
CA CYS A 210 -7.63 7.01 15.24
C CYS A 210 -6.98 7.81 16.38
N CYS A 211 -7.18 9.13 16.44
CA CYS A 211 -6.63 10.00 17.49
C CYS A 211 -7.19 9.70 18.87
N LEU A 212 -8.42 9.20 18.98
CA LEU A 212 -9.01 8.84 20.26
C LEU A 212 -8.24 7.75 21.01
N ALA A 213 -7.40 6.98 20.31
CA ALA A 213 -6.52 6.01 20.98
C ALA A 213 -5.50 6.67 21.92
N PHE A 214 -5.19 7.95 21.69
CA PHE A 214 -4.21 8.74 22.44
C PHE A 214 -4.85 9.72 23.43
N GLU A 215 -6.19 9.85 23.40
CA GLU A 215 -6.96 10.76 24.25
C GLU A 215 -7.67 10.02 25.40
N ARG A 216 -7.74 8.69 25.30
CA ARG A 216 -8.31 7.88 26.39
C ARG A 216 -7.35 7.79 27.57
N GLU A 217 -7.85 8.01 28.76
CA GLU A 217 -7.12 7.71 29.98
C GLU A 217 -6.91 6.18 30.06
N THR A 218 -5.69 5.77 30.40
CA THR A 218 -5.31 4.36 30.62
C THR A 218 -5.77 3.87 31.98
#